data_2217698eb46ed9628e6866bd4c76446d
#
_entry.id   2217698eb46ed9628e6866bd4c76446d
#
_cell.length_a   1.000
_cell.length_b   1.000
_cell.length_c   1.000
_cell.angle_alpha   90.00
_cell.angle_beta   90.00
_cell.angle_gamma   90.00
#
_symmetry.space_group_name_H-M   'P 1'
#
loop_
_entity.id
_entity.type
_entity.pdbx_description
1 polymer ?
#
loop_
_entity_poly.entity_id
_entity_poly.type
_entity_poly.pdbx_seq_one_letter_code
_entity_poly.pdbx_strand_id
1 'polypeptide(L)'
;MKKIIITIFIFLITTLSAYAQTISRNETVYVSLDSHGKPQKTEVVTWLRTDSRGPAQDATALKGIKNIQGSETPSVSQEGVITFTAPAKDIFYSGTTSRDLPVTFDIKYKLNGKPVARSEISGRSGRLEMTINIRNRTRELREFTYKEIGTGKLIKASEYIQVPFVVMVSTDLDISQFNNISAPDGAYAVVGHTMKMNWMCFPYPEASVRLTSDINNAKIPSILFTVIPKFPALPEIDLEGKLNQIYSGVDSVGGYLTRLENGASQLADGQQQMLDALTQVNRGTSDLILASNAQIEMIGGAARISEGMGEKITPLTKIPVVSGEAGKAKRYMDIQKGLLDLASNGGPFPDDILAFLKEQGKEAPPVKEFPGIRVTADGISQLNKGSLAMIDGSKKLEAGTLELKTGISQVRQQGTDVIKNRIVEGADPLVRKLASINSAKRLANEYDRFAGRPGRVKSSVAFILKTPDE
;
A
#
# COMPACT_ATOMS: atom_id res chain seq x y z
N MET A 1 47.04 -38.32 45.04
CA MET A 1 47.06 -36.95 44.54
C MET A 1 46.07 -36.71 43.38
N LYS A 2 45.95 -37.57 42.33
CA LYS A 2 44.96 -37.34 41.23
C LYS A 2 43.48 -37.31 41.65
N LYS A 3 43.04 -38.07 42.64
CA LYS A 3 41.63 -38.04 43.12
C LYS A 3 41.25 -36.81 43.93
N ILE A 4 42.21 -36.22 44.65
CA ILE A 4 41.99 -34.98 45.44
C ILE A 4 41.90 -33.78 44.53
N ILE A 5 42.65 -33.73 43.43
CA ILE A 5 42.62 -32.65 42.45
C ILE A 5 41.29 -32.62 41.68
N ILE A 6 40.71 -33.77 41.34
CA ILE A 6 39.41 -33.86 40.67
C ILE A 6 38.28 -33.42 41.60
N THR A 7 38.34 -33.76 42.90
CA THR A 7 37.31 -33.32 43.86
C THR A 7 37.37 -31.82 44.12
N ILE A 8 38.54 -31.19 44.13
CA ILE A 8 38.70 -29.74 44.26
C ILE A 8 38.25 -29.02 42.99
N PHE A 9 38.47 -29.61 41.79
CA PHE A 9 37.99 -29.04 40.53
C PHE A 9 36.46 -29.13 40.36
N ILE A 10 35.82 -30.17 40.88
CA ILE A 10 34.35 -30.31 40.91
C ILE A 10 33.72 -29.34 41.93
N PHE A 11 34.40 -29.01 43.05
CA PHE A 11 33.88 -28.08 44.04
C PHE A 11 34.06 -26.60 43.62
N LEU A 12 34.94 -26.29 42.65
CA LEU A 12 35.16 -24.93 42.15
C LEU A 12 34.16 -24.53 41.04
N ILE A 13 33.36 -25.48 40.54
CA ILE A 13 32.36 -25.23 39.47
C ILE A 13 30.96 -24.91 40.04
N THR A 14 30.72 -24.99 41.34
CA THR A 14 29.38 -24.94 41.95
C THR A 14 29.00 -23.60 42.60
N THR A 15 29.67 -22.52 42.32
CA THR A 15 29.21 -21.18 42.75
C THR A 15 28.85 -20.28 41.58
N LEU A 16 28.22 -20.80 40.52
CA LEU A 16 27.44 -19.95 39.67
C LEU A 16 26.18 -19.59 40.48
N SER A 17 26.20 -18.42 41.12
CA SER A 17 24.99 -17.86 41.67
C SER A 17 23.95 -17.80 40.54
N ALA A 18 22.95 -18.67 40.59
CA ALA A 18 21.86 -18.66 39.62
C ALA A 18 21.04 -17.39 39.87
N TYR A 19 21.26 -16.37 39.04
CA TYR A 19 20.40 -15.20 39.04
C TYR A 19 19.02 -15.58 38.49
N ALA A 20 17.99 -15.02 39.07
CA ALA A 20 16.64 -15.13 38.53
C ALA A 20 16.60 -14.51 37.14
N GLN A 21 16.09 -15.25 36.16
CA GLN A 21 16.00 -14.77 34.78
C GLN A 21 14.90 -13.72 34.67
N THR A 22 15.23 -12.56 34.14
CA THR A 22 14.24 -11.52 33.79
C THR A 22 13.44 -11.97 32.58
N ILE A 23 12.11 -12.10 32.72
CA ILE A 23 11.19 -12.50 31.65
C ILE A 23 10.49 -11.34 30.97
N SER A 24 10.33 -10.19 31.67
CA SER A 24 9.83 -8.97 31.06
C SER A 24 10.36 -7.73 31.77
N ARG A 25 10.43 -6.63 31.02
CA ARG A 25 10.89 -5.32 31.48
C ARG A 25 9.95 -4.25 30.92
N ASN A 26 9.31 -3.47 31.79
CA ASN A 26 8.42 -2.41 31.39
C ASN A 26 8.92 -1.08 31.96
N GLU A 27 9.07 -0.07 31.14
CA GLU A 27 9.45 1.28 31.54
C GLU A 27 8.24 2.22 31.45
N THR A 28 8.01 2.98 32.51
CA THR A 28 7.13 4.14 32.48
C THR A 28 7.95 5.38 32.76
N VAL A 29 8.01 6.26 31.76
CA VAL A 29 8.76 7.51 31.83
C VAL A 29 7.83 8.63 32.28
N TYR A 30 7.98 9.10 33.50
CA TYR A 30 7.24 10.23 34.05
C TYR A 30 7.99 11.52 33.82
N VAL A 31 7.32 12.49 33.20
CA VAL A 31 7.93 13.79 32.87
C VAL A 31 7.06 14.91 33.42
N SER A 32 7.63 15.72 34.28
CA SER A 32 7.03 17.00 34.64
C SER A 32 7.39 18.02 33.56
N LEU A 33 6.38 18.64 32.97
CA LEU A 33 6.53 19.70 31.98
C LEU A 33 6.32 21.08 32.64
N ASP A 34 6.84 22.12 32.00
CA ASP A 34 6.39 23.49 32.27
C ASP A 34 5.09 23.81 31.54
N SER A 35 4.58 25.03 31.68
CA SER A 35 3.35 25.51 31.04
C SER A 35 3.44 25.59 29.50
N HIS A 36 4.63 25.55 28.92
CA HIS A 36 4.89 25.57 27.48
C HIS A 36 5.17 24.18 26.90
N GLY A 37 5.18 23.12 27.74
CA GLY A 37 5.46 21.75 27.33
C GLY A 37 6.92 21.35 27.35
N LYS A 38 7.82 22.15 27.96
CA LYS A 38 9.24 21.80 28.09
C LYS A 38 9.48 20.90 29.30
N PRO A 39 10.31 19.85 29.15
CA PRO A 39 10.65 18.95 30.26
C PRO A 39 11.40 19.67 31.38
N GLN A 40 10.98 19.47 32.63
CA GLN A 40 11.64 19.97 33.85
C GLN A 40 12.33 18.84 34.62
N LYS A 41 11.65 17.71 34.75
CA LYS A 41 12.16 16.51 35.42
C LYS A 41 11.71 15.27 34.68
N THR A 42 12.64 14.34 34.46
CA THR A 42 12.34 13.03 33.88
C THR A 42 12.73 11.93 34.86
N GLU A 43 11.76 11.14 35.28
CA GLU A 43 11.93 9.99 36.15
C GLU A 43 11.40 8.75 35.43
N VAL A 44 12.17 7.66 35.46
CA VAL A 44 11.78 6.40 34.85
C VAL A 44 11.52 5.38 35.94
N VAL A 45 10.35 4.81 35.92
CA VAL A 45 9.98 3.65 36.73
C VAL A 45 10.12 2.41 35.87
N THR A 46 10.92 1.46 36.34
CA THR A 46 11.10 0.17 35.67
C THR A 46 10.46 -0.93 36.50
N TRP A 47 9.62 -1.72 35.85
CA TRP A 47 9.05 -2.95 36.38
C TRP A 47 9.72 -4.13 35.70
N LEU A 48 10.48 -4.90 36.48
CA LEU A 48 11.05 -6.18 36.07
C LEU A 48 10.21 -7.31 36.61
N ARG A 49 9.89 -8.28 35.75
CA ARG A 49 9.32 -9.55 36.15
C ARG A 49 10.37 -10.63 35.94
N THR A 50 10.58 -11.47 36.96
CA THR A 50 11.55 -12.60 36.92
C THR A 50 10.80 -13.91 36.95
N ASP A 51 11.45 -14.99 36.51
CA ASP A 51 10.90 -16.35 36.51
C ASP A 51 10.83 -16.96 37.91
N SER A 52 11.71 -16.55 38.81
CA SER A 52 11.86 -17.09 40.18
C SER A 52 12.15 -15.96 41.16
N ARG A 53 12.12 -16.30 42.45
CA ARG A 53 12.68 -15.43 43.50
C ARG A 53 14.16 -15.71 43.62
N GLY A 54 14.98 -14.68 43.79
CA GLY A 54 16.43 -14.78 43.94
C GLY A 54 17.14 -13.53 43.41
N PRO A 55 18.46 -13.49 43.47
CA PRO A 55 19.23 -12.36 42.93
C PRO A 55 18.84 -12.09 41.48
N ALA A 56 18.60 -10.83 41.12
CA ALA A 56 18.24 -10.42 39.78
C ALA A 56 19.11 -9.24 39.31
N GLN A 57 19.33 -9.17 38.02
CA GLN A 57 20.13 -8.10 37.40
C GLN A 57 19.36 -7.40 36.28
N ASP A 58 19.61 -6.10 36.17
CA ASP A 58 19.20 -5.29 35.03
C ASP A 58 20.32 -4.31 34.66
N ALA A 59 20.28 -3.79 33.45
CA ALA A 59 21.24 -2.80 32.97
C ALA A 59 20.52 -1.51 32.55
N THR A 60 20.91 -0.38 33.16
CA THR A 60 20.29 0.91 32.91
C THR A 60 21.30 2.05 32.86
N ALA A 61 20.90 3.15 32.23
CA ALA A 61 21.63 4.42 32.23
C ALA A 61 21.03 5.44 33.22
N LEU A 62 20.11 5.03 34.07
CA LEU A 62 19.48 5.90 35.06
C LEU A 62 20.45 6.25 36.20
N LYS A 63 20.24 7.43 36.77
CA LYS A 63 20.97 7.92 37.96
C LYS A 63 20.04 7.91 39.17
N GLY A 64 20.64 7.81 40.37
CA GLY A 64 19.88 7.87 41.64
C GLY A 64 18.85 6.75 41.77
N ILE A 65 19.28 5.52 41.52
CA ILE A 65 18.42 4.35 41.55
C ILE A 65 17.79 4.14 42.93
N LYS A 66 16.51 3.95 42.98
CA LYS A 66 15.73 3.67 44.21
C LYS A 66 14.84 2.47 43.99
N ASN A 67 14.84 1.51 44.91
CA ASN A 67 13.84 0.48 44.99
C ASN A 67 12.51 1.10 45.47
N ILE A 68 11.41 0.89 44.76
CA ILE A 68 10.10 1.47 45.08
C ILE A 68 9.29 0.52 45.98
N GLN A 69 9.46 -0.77 45.79
CA GLN A 69 8.62 -1.78 46.44
C GLN A 69 9.19 -2.30 47.76
N GLY A 70 10.47 -2.18 48.00
CA GLY A 70 11.14 -2.76 49.15
C GLY A 70 12.21 -1.83 49.74
N SER A 71 12.78 -2.23 50.88
CA SER A 71 13.82 -1.49 51.60
C SER A 71 15.24 -1.80 51.12
N GLU A 72 15.42 -2.79 50.23
CA GLU A 72 16.72 -3.13 49.70
C GLU A 72 17.26 -2.00 48.80
N THR A 73 18.49 -1.53 49.11
CA THR A 73 19.25 -0.66 48.20
C THR A 73 20.01 -1.53 47.20
N PRO A 74 19.67 -1.52 45.93
CA PRO A 74 20.39 -2.33 44.97
C PRO A 74 21.81 -1.85 44.78
N SER A 75 22.73 -2.76 44.50
CA SER A 75 24.09 -2.39 44.11
C SER A 75 24.09 -1.99 42.62
N VAL A 76 24.85 -0.94 42.29
CA VAL A 76 25.01 -0.44 40.91
C VAL A 76 26.47 -0.45 40.53
N SER A 77 26.85 -1.20 39.50
CA SER A 77 28.24 -1.23 39.00
C SER A 77 28.56 0.04 38.21
N GLN A 78 29.85 0.29 37.96
CA GLN A 78 30.30 1.40 37.10
C GLN A 78 29.77 1.29 35.66
N GLU A 79 29.46 0.10 35.23
CA GLU A 79 28.90 -0.19 33.90
C GLU A 79 27.35 -0.04 33.86
N GLY A 80 26.70 0.35 34.96
CA GLY A 80 25.26 0.55 35.06
C GLY A 80 24.47 -0.75 35.18
N VAL A 81 25.10 -1.84 35.63
CA VAL A 81 24.39 -3.06 36.02
C VAL A 81 23.89 -2.92 37.44
N ILE A 82 22.57 -3.07 37.61
CA ILE A 82 21.88 -3.04 38.90
C ILE A 82 21.73 -4.49 39.37
N THR A 83 22.07 -4.76 40.62
CA THR A 83 21.87 -6.09 41.22
C THR A 83 20.97 -5.98 42.45
N PHE A 84 19.92 -6.75 42.49
CA PHE A 84 19.04 -6.99 43.62
C PHE A 84 19.39 -8.37 44.20
N THR A 85 19.60 -8.46 45.50
CA THR A 85 20.09 -9.70 46.14
C THR A 85 18.99 -10.64 46.56
N ALA A 86 17.85 -10.12 46.99
CA ALA A 86 16.71 -10.90 47.48
C ALA A 86 15.35 -10.37 46.95
N PRO A 87 15.17 -10.19 45.64
CA PRO A 87 13.95 -9.60 45.09
C PRO A 87 12.77 -10.56 45.14
N ALA A 88 11.56 -9.97 45.09
CA ALA A 88 10.36 -10.68 44.71
C ALA A 88 10.35 -11.02 43.22
N LYS A 89 9.37 -11.75 42.72
CA LYS A 89 9.21 -12.01 41.28
C LYS A 89 8.94 -10.72 40.48
N ASP A 90 8.35 -9.72 41.09
CA ASP A 90 8.12 -8.39 40.54
C ASP A 90 9.00 -7.40 41.31
N ILE A 91 9.82 -6.67 40.58
CA ILE A 91 10.79 -5.68 41.11
C ILE A 91 10.44 -4.33 40.49
N PHE A 92 10.24 -3.32 41.35
CA PHE A 92 9.99 -1.96 40.90
C PHE A 92 11.11 -1.05 41.40
N TYR A 93 11.76 -0.38 40.46
CA TYR A 93 12.76 0.64 40.82
C TYR A 93 12.59 1.90 39.98
N SER A 94 13.04 3.02 40.47
CA SER A 94 13.07 4.27 39.71
C SER A 94 14.45 4.89 39.69
N GLY A 95 14.63 5.79 38.74
CA GLY A 95 15.80 6.65 38.63
C GLY A 95 15.52 7.82 37.69
N THR A 96 16.45 8.74 37.62
CA THR A 96 16.33 9.95 36.80
C THR A 96 17.23 9.87 35.59
N THR A 97 16.86 10.59 34.54
CA THR A 97 17.65 10.73 33.32
C THR A 97 17.51 12.14 32.72
N SER A 98 18.53 12.56 32.01
CA SER A 98 18.53 13.78 31.20
C SER A 98 18.46 13.50 29.71
N ARG A 99 18.10 12.26 29.32
CA ARG A 99 17.96 11.88 27.90
C ARG A 99 16.83 12.67 27.26
N ASP A 100 17.06 13.13 26.02
CA ASP A 100 16.05 13.83 25.24
C ASP A 100 14.83 12.94 24.96
N LEU A 101 13.65 13.54 25.04
CA LEU A 101 12.40 12.85 24.76
C LEU A 101 12.22 12.62 23.27
N PRO A 102 11.63 11.47 22.87
CA PRO A 102 11.37 11.15 21.46
C PRO A 102 10.26 12.02 20.87
N VAL A 103 9.37 12.54 21.71
CA VAL A 103 8.27 13.43 21.32
C VAL A 103 8.33 14.69 22.20
N THR A 104 8.22 15.85 21.56
CA THR A 104 8.22 17.16 22.23
C THR A 104 6.90 17.88 22.00
N PHE A 105 6.58 18.77 22.94
CA PHE A 105 5.35 19.53 22.98
C PHE A 105 5.65 21.04 22.99
N ASP A 106 4.83 21.83 22.29
CA ASP A 106 4.88 23.29 22.31
C ASP A 106 3.43 23.78 22.50
N ILE A 107 3.15 24.30 23.71
CA ILE A 107 1.81 24.71 24.13
C ILE A 107 1.74 26.23 24.06
N LYS A 108 0.78 26.75 23.32
CA LYS A 108 0.54 28.18 23.13
C LYS A 108 -0.87 28.54 23.54
N TYR A 109 -0.98 29.66 24.22
CA TYR A 109 -2.24 30.21 24.64
C TYR A 109 -2.46 31.61 24.04
N LYS A 110 -3.71 31.90 23.71
CA LYS A 110 -4.18 33.25 23.35
C LYS A 110 -5.45 33.54 24.11
N LEU A 111 -5.58 34.78 24.58
CA LEU A 111 -6.80 35.31 25.17
C LEU A 111 -7.26 36.50 24.35
N ASN A 112 -8.50 36.44 23.83
CA ASN A 112 -9.04 37.45 22.92
C ASN A 112 -8.13 37.74 21.72
N GLY A 113 -7.54 36.67 21.13
CA GLY A 113 -6.64 36.70 19.98
C GLY A 113 -5.20 37.13 20.28
N LYS A 114 -4.87 37.57 21.50
CA LYS A 114 -3.52 38.00 21.90
C LYS A 114 -2.77 36.86 22.60
N PRO A 115 -1.50 36.60 22.26
CA PRO A 115 -0.67 35.65 22.97
C PRO A 115 -0.55 36.02 24.45
N VAL A 116 -0.68 35.03 25.34
CA VAL A 116 -0.57 35.21 26.79
C VAL A 116 0.17 34.03 27.42
N ALA A 117 0.84 34.24 28.54
CA ALA A 117 1.36 33.14 29.35
C ALA A 117 0.21 32.47 30.10
N ARG A 118 0.35 31.14 30.38
CA ARG A 118 -0.66 30.39 31.12
C ARG A 118 -1.02 31.02 32.46
N SER A 119 -0.02 31.45 33.22
CA SER A 119 -0.18 32.14 34.50
C SER A 119 -0.96 33.44 34.45
N GLU A 120 -1.03 34.09 33.29
CA GLU A 120 -1.79 35.31 33.09
C GLU A 120 -3.26 35.07 32.76
N ILE A 121 -3.68 33.82 32.54
CA ILE A 121 -5.06 33.48 32.20
C ILE A 121 -5.89 33.22 33.46
N SER A 122 -5.26 32.72 34.52
CA SER A 122 -5.96 32.38 35.77
C SER A 122 -6.77 33.57 36.31
N GLY A 123 -8.04 33.33 36.58
CA GLY A 123 -8.98 34.34 37.06
C GLY A 123 -9.49 35.33 35.99
N ARG A 124 -9.09 35.18 34.71
CA ARG A 124 -9.57 36.05 33.64
C ARG A 124 -10.76 35.45 32.90
N SER A 125 -11.43 36.32 32.18
CA SER A 125 -12.56 35.99 31.29
C SER A 125 -12.25 36.42 29.85
N GLY A 126 -12.81 35.72 28.89
CA GLY A 126 -12.67 36.03 27.47
C GLY A 126 -12.60 34.79 26.58
N ARG A 127 -12.28 34.97 25.30
CA ARG A 127 -12.10 33.89 24.33
C ARG A 127 -10.71 33.30 24.46
N LEU A 128 -10.59 32.10 24.99
CA LEU A 128 -9.37 31.34 25.09
C LEU A 128 -9.15 30.51 23.82
N GLU A 129 -7.93 30.52 23.29
CA GLU A 129 -7.43 29.58 22.31
C GLU A 129 -6.19 28.89 22.86
N MET A 130 -6.20 27.57 22.88
CA MET A 130 -5.04 26.73 23.23
C MET A 130 -4.66 25.91 22.01
N THR A 131 -3.37 25.93 21.66
CA THR A 131 -2.80 25.10 20.59
C THR A 131 -1.63 24.32 21.16
N ILE A 132 -1.65 23.03 20.93
CA ILE A 132 -0.58 22.10 21.33
C ILE A 132 0.03 21.54 20.06
N ASN A 133 1.27 21.89 19.76
CA ASN A 133 2.03 21.29 18.67
C ASN A 133 2.85 20.13 19.23
N ILE A 134 2.75 19.00 18.59
CA ILE A 134 3.36 17.72 18.97
C ILE A 134 4.34 17.35 17.88
N ARG A 135 5.61 17.16 18.20
CA ARG A 135 6.65 16.85 17.23
C ARG A 135 7.39 15.58 17.59
N ASN A 136 7.42 14.64 16.66
CA ASN A 136 8.27 13.47 16.72
C ASN A 136 9.72 13.82 16.36
N ARG A 137 10.64 13.56 17.25
CA ARG A 137 12.07 13.91 17.12
C ARG A 137 12.92 12.73 16.67
N THR A 138 12.34 11.52 16.59
CA THR A 138 13.08 10.34 16.18
C THR A 138 13.35 10.37 14.68
N ARG A 139 14.50 9.85 14.28
CA ARG A 139 14.89 9.72 12.88
C ARG A 139 15.95 8.65 12.75
N GLU A 140 15.60 7.52 12.16
CA GLU A 140 16.53 6.41 11.99
C GLU A 140 16.62 6.03 10.51
N LEU A 141 17.84 5.82 10.00
CA LEU A 141 18.04 5.27 8.67
C LEU A 141 17.73 3.77 8.73
N ARG A 142 16.74 3.32 7.94
CA ARG A 142 16.34 1.92 7.87
C ARG A 142 16.46 1.40 6.46
N GLU A 143 17.04 0.22 6.34
CA GLU A 143 17.04 -0.55 5.10
C GLU A 143 15.83 -1.49 5.10
N PHE A 144 15.19 -1.60 3.95
CA PHE A 144 14.09 -2.53 3.72
C PHE A 144 14.11 -3.02 2.28
N THR A 145 13.40 -4.11 2.03
CA THR A 145 13.25 -4.68 0.69
C THR A 145 11.78 -4.69 0.29
N TYR A 146 11.54 -4.51 -1.00
CA TYR A 146 10.23 -4.69 -1.60
C TYR A 146 10.38 -5.41 -2.94
N LYS A 147 9.29 -5.99 -3.45
CA LYS A 147 9.27 -6.62 -4.76
C LYS A 147 8.77 -5.64 -5.79
N GLU A 148 9.54 -5.47 -6.86
CA GLU A 148 9.14 -4.70 -8.03
C GLU A 148 7.92 -5.37 -8.70
N ILE A 149 6.92 -4.57 -9.05
CA ILE A 149 5.71 -5.07 -9.69
C ILE A 149 6.02 -5.58 -11.10
N GLY A 150 5.48 -6.73 -11.43
CA GLY A 150 5.64 -7.38 -12.75
C GLY A 150 6.87 -8.25 -12.87
N THR A 151 8.03 -7.85 -12.33
CA THR A 151 9.25 -8.66 -12.40
C THR A 151 9.43 -9.56 -11.17
N GLY A 152 8.84 -9.17 -10.03
CA GLY A 152 9.05 -9.84 -8.74
C GLY A 152 10.46 -9.68 -8.18
N LYS A 153 11.31 -8.86 -8.78
CA LYS A 153 12.68 -8.63 -8.36
C LYS A 153 12.72 -7.92 -7.01
N LEU A 154 13.54 -8.42 -6.08
CA LEU A 154 13.77 -7.79 -4.80
C LEU A 154 14.65 -6.54 -4.95
N ILE A 155 14.08 -5.39 -4.61
CA ILE A 155 14.76 -4.09 -4.60
C ILE A 155 15.11 -3.74 -3.15
N LYS A 156 16.36 -3.35 -2.90
CA LYS A 156 16.80 -2.80 -1.62
C LYS A 156 16.63 -1.28 -1.65
N ALA A 157 16.06 -0.74 -0.59
CA ALA A 157 15.91 0.69 -0.39
C ALA A 157 16.28 1.07 1.03
N SER A 158 16.72 2.30 1.21
CA SER A 158 16.93 2.89 2.53
C SER A 158 16.19 4.23 2.63
N GLU A 159 15.65 4.50 3.81
CA GLU A 159 14.89 5.73 4.08
C GLU A 159 15.05 6.11 5.55
N TYR A 160 15.05 7.41 5.82
CA TYR A 160 14.94 7.89 7.19
C TYR A 160 13.49 7.73 7.68
N ILE A 161 13.31 6.87 8.66
CA ILE A 161 12.00 6.52 9.23
C ILE A 161 11.94 7.02 10.67
N GLN A 162 10.80 7.55 11.06
CA GLN A 162 10.53 7.92 12.46
C GLN A 162 9.86 6.76 13.18
N VAL A 163 10.14 6.63 14.49
CA VAL A 163 9.37 5.72 15.36
C VAL A 163 7.93 6.20 15.40
N PRO A 164 6.96 5.42 15.00
CA PRO A 164 5.56 5.81 15.14
C PRO A 164 5.15 5.86 16.62
N PHE A 165 4.55 6.97 17.03
CA PHE A 165 3.96 7.13 18.36
C PHE A 165 2.47 7.42 18.26
N VAL A 166 1.73 6.81 19.16
CA VAL A 166 0.37 7.24 19.51
C VAL A 166 0.49 8.18 20.70
N VAL A 167 -0.05 9.38 20.56
CA VAL A 167 -0.09 10.38 21.62
C VAL A 167 -1.54 10.62 22.01
N MET A 168 -1.88 10.34 23.24
CA MET A 168 -3.14 10.74 23.83
C MET A 168 -2.94 12.01 24.62
N VAL A 169 -3.77 13.01 24.37
CA VAL A 169 -3.78 14.30 25.08
C VAL A 169 -5.08 14.37 25.86
N SER A 170 -5.01 14.58 27.16
CA SER A 170 -6.19 14.65 28.05
C SER A 170 -6.16 15.90 28.89
N THR A 171 -7.31 16.52 29.08
CA THR A 171 -7.50 17.63 30.03
C THR A 171 -8.93 17.64 30.54
N ASP A 172 -9.13 18.09 31.76
CA ASP A 172 -10.39 18.14 32.44
C ASP A 172 -10.86 19.60 32.57
N LEU A 173 -11.96 19.98 31.92
CA LEU A 173 -12.51 21.34 31.91
C LEU A 173 -13.70 21.45 32.85
N ASP A 174 -13.69 22.45 33.75
CA ASP A 174 -14.86 22.78 34.56
C ASP A 174 -15.88 23.54 33.69
N ILE A 175 -17.03 22.94 33.41
CA ILE A 175 -18.08 23.53 32.56
C ILE A 175 -18.75 24.77 33.17
N SER A 176 -18.52 25.08 34.44
CA SER A 176 -18.95 26.33 35.06
C SER A 176 -18.06 27.52 34.63
N GLN A 177 -16.79 27.23 34.26
CA GLN A 177 -15.78 28.19 33.87
C GLN A 177 -15.51 28.23 32.35
N PHE A 178 -15.77 27.11 31.65
CA PHE A 178 -15.54 26.92 30.21
C PHE A 178 -16.85 26.74 29.47
N ASN A 179 -17.15 27.65 28.53
CA ASN A 179 -18.36 27.64 27.73
C ASN A 179 -18.02 27.70 26.24
N ASN A 180 -18.98 27.40 25.36
CA ASN A 180 -18.78 27.43 23.90
C ASN A 180 -17.50 26.71 23.48
N ILE A 181 -17.28 25.51 24.04
CA ILE A 181 -16.07 24.72 23.80
C ILE A 181 -16.09 24.17 22.37
N SER A 182 -15.03 24.45 21.63
CA SER A 182 -14.76 23.85 20.33
C SER A 182 -13.40 23.15 20.36
N ALA A 183 -13.41 21.86 20.07
CA ALA A 183 -12.24 21.00 20.13
C ALA A 183 -12.28 20.02 18.94
N PRO A 184 -11.83 20.44 17.75
CA PRO A 184 -11.78 19.57 16.57
C PRO A 184 -11.03 18.28 16.89
N ASP A 185 -11.53 17.16 16.36
CA ASP A 185 -10.97 15.81 16.54
C ASP A 185 -10.88 15.33 18.01
N GLY A 186 -11.46 16.06 18.94
CA GLY A 186 -11.53 15.71 20.34
C GLY A 186 -12.77 14.89 20.69
N ALA A 187 -12.57 13.84 21.46
CA ALA A 187 -13.67 13.11 22.13
C ALA A 187 -13.87 13.69 23.54
N TYR A 188 -15.11 13.75 24.01
CA TYR A 188 -15.41 14.23 25.35
C TYR A 188 -16.45 13.40 26.08
N ALA A 189 -16.38 13.45 27.40
CA ALA A 189 -17.41 12.92 28.29
C ALA A 189 -17.63 13.92 29.43
N VAL A 190 -18.89 14.13 29.82
CA VAL A 190 -19.23 15.00 30.95
C VAL A 190 -19.56 14.15 32.16
N VAL A 191 -18.86 14.42 33.26
CA VAL A 191 -19.06 13.73 34.56
C VAL A 191 -19.23 14.81 35.65
N GLY A 192 -20.42 15.03 36.12
CA GLY A 192 -20.75 16.13 37.03
C GLY A 192 -20.50 17.49 36.37
N HIS A 193 -19.65 18.31 36.97
CA HIS A 193 -19.24 19.62 36.41
C HIS A 193 -17.96 19.57 35.60
N THR A 194 -17.43 18.37 35.29
CA THR A 194 -16.18 18.21 34.59
C THR A 194 -16.41 17.64 33.18
N MET A 195 -15.96 18.34 32.16
CA MET A 195 -15.84 17.82 30.81
C MET A 195 -14.44 17.26 30.61
N LYS A 196 -14.34 15.93 30.50
CA LYS A 196 -13.08 15.24 30.19
C LYS A 196 -12.86 15.25 28.70
N MET A 197 -11.84 15.97 28.25
CA MET A 197 -11.45 16.07 26.85
C MET A 197 -10.29 15.13 26.53
N ASN A 198 -10.37 14.43 25.42
CA ASN A 198 -9.33 13.52 24.96
C ASN A 198 -9.12 13.64 23.44
N TRP A 199 -7.87 13.69 23.02
CA TRP A 199 -7.45 13.61 21.62
C TRP A 199 -6.49 12.46 21.44
N MET A 200 -6.55 11.83 20.28
CA MET A 200 -5.58 10.82 19.87
C MET A 200 -4.84 11.33 18.63
N CYS A 201 -3.54 11.49 18.73
CA CYS A 201 -2.69 12.06 17.70
C CYS A 201 -1.62 11.06 17.24
N PHE A 202 -1.21 11.20 15.98
CA PHE A 202 -0.14 10.40 15.36
C PHE A 202 0.89 11.35 14.76
N PRO A 203 1.85 11.87 15.54
CA PRO A 203 2.86 12.81 15.05
C PRO A 203 3.85 12.11 14.12
N TYR A 204 3.67 12.30 12.80
CA TYR A 204 4.54 11.72 11.78
C TYR A 204 4.72 12.69 10.60
N PRO A 205 5.62 13.67 10.68
CA PRO A 205 6.49 14.03 11.83
C PRO A 205 5.81 14.85 12.93
N GLU A 206 4.69 15.48 12.66
CA GLU A 206 4.04 16.47 13.53
C GLU A 206 2.52 16.22 13.59
N ALA A 207 1.93 16.67 14.70
CA ALA A 207 0.49 16.75 14.88
C ALA A 207 0.17 18.00 15.70
N SER A 208 -1.07 18.48 15.67
CA SER A 208 -1.50 19.58 16.52
C SER A 208 -2.89 19.35 17.07
N VAL A 209 -3.12 19.82 18.27
CA VAL A 209 -4.42 19.83 18.95
C VAL A 209 -4.81 21.27 19.18
N ARG A 210 -6.09 21.59 18.96
CA ARG A 210 -6.65 22.92 19.21
C ARG A 210 -7.89 22.83 20.09
N LEU A 211 -7.95 23.71 21.06
CA LEU A 211 -9.11 23.93 21.91
C LEU A 211 -9.42 25.43 21.90
N THR A 212 -10.68 25.78 21.69
CA THR A 212 -11.17 27.15 21.91
C THR A 212 -12.38 27.12 22.85
N SER A 213 -12.48 28.09 23.73
CA SER A 213 -13.60 28.21 24.68
C SER A 213 -13.77 29.65 25.13
N ASP A 214 -14.99 30.02 25.47
CA ASP A 214 -15.23 31.22 26.25
C ASP A 214 -15.02 30.88 27.72
N ILE A 215 -14.12 31.57 28.39
CA ILE A 215 -13.78 31.34 29.78
C ILE A 215 -14.28 32.46 30.69
N ASN A 216 -14.70 32.08 31.89
CA ASN A 216 -15.13 33.03 32.92
C ASN A 216 -14.44 32.69 34.23
N ASN A 217 -13.55 33.59 34.72
CA ASN A 217 -12.77 33.41 35.94
C ASN A 217 -12.12 32.02 36.02
N ALA A 218 -11.57 31.58 34.88
CA ALA A 218 -11.17 30.19 34.74
C ALA A 218 -9.76 29.91 35.27
N LYS A 219 -9.59 28.69 35.77
CA LYS A 219 -8.27 28.09 35.98
C LYS A 219 -7.96 27.14 34.83
N ILE A 220 -6.76 27.27 34.29
CA ILE A 220 -6.33 26.37 33.22
C ILE A 220 -5.91 25.03 33.82
N PRO A 221 -6.61 23.94 33.51
CA PRO A 221 -6.29 22.64 34.06
C PRO A 221 -4.96 22.10 33.54
N SER A 222 -4.40 21.15 34.25
CA SER A 222 -3.22 20.42 33.74
C SER A 222 -3.58 19.62 32.51
N ILE A 223 -2.59 19.43 31.65
CA ILE A 223 -2.67 18.61 30.47
C ILE A 223 -1.82 17.37 30.68
N LEU A 224 -2.45 16.21 30.48
CA LEU A 224 -1.79 14.91 30.55
C LEU A 224 -1.54 14.38 29.14
N PHE A 225 -0.30 14.02 28.87
CA PHE A 225 0.10 13.36 27.64
C PHE A 225 0.51 11.92 27.95
N THR A 226 -0.07 10.96 27.23
CA THR A 226 0.38 9.57 27.24
C THR A 226 0.95 9.26 25.85
N VAL A 227 2.23 8.89 25.79
CA VAL A 227 2.94 8.60 24.54
C VAL A 227 3.40 7.15 24.54
N ILE A 228 2.98 6.39 23.55
CA ILE A 228 3.38 4.99 23.39
C ILE A 228 3.93 4.75 22.00
N PRO A 229 5.07 4.03 21.84
CA PRO A 229 5.56 3.61 20.54
C PRO A 229 4.62 2.53 19.99
N LYS A 230 3.75 2.92 19.09
CA LYS A 230 2.78 2.02 18.49
C LYS A 230 2.39 2.53 17.11
N PHE A 231 2.38 1.62 16.16
CA PHE A 231 1.78 1.91 14.86
C PHE A 231 0.25 1.75 14.96
N PRO A 232 -0.56 2.66 14.42
CA PRO A 232 -2.00 2.50 14.37
C PRO A 232 -2.38 1.18 13.69
N ALA A 233 -3.43 0.53 14.17
CA ALA A 233 -3.95 -0.66 13.51
C ALA A 233 -4.54 -0.23 12.15
N LEU A 234 -3.83 -0.53 11.08
CA LEU A 234 -4.35 -0.41 9.73
C LEU A 234 -4.86 -1.78 9.26
N PRO A 235 -5.95 -1.82 8.48
CA PRO A 235 -6.37 -3.06 7.85
C PRO A 235 -5.22 -3.59 6.98
N GLU A 236 -5.03 -4.90 6.95
CA GLU A 236 -4.08 -5.52 6.05
C GLU A 236 -4.61 -5.38 4.61
N ILE A 237 -3.93 -4.60 3.81
CA ILE A 237 -4.23 -4.42 2.40
C ILE A 237 -3.15 -5.15 1.61
N ASP A 238 -3.51 -6.23 0.95
CA ASP A 238 -2.64 -6.90 -0.01
C ASP A 238 -2.58 -6.10 -1.32
N LEU A 239 -1.90 -4.95 -1.24
CA LEU A 239 -1.72 -4.07 -2.40
C LEU A 239 -0.80 -4.72 -3.44
N GLU A 240 0.27 -5.38 -3.00
CA GLU A 240 1.24 -6.07 -3.87
C GLU A 240 0.54 -7.17 -4.68
N GLY A 241 -0.23 -8.03 -4.03
CA GLY A 241 -0.96 -9.09 -4.71
C GLY A 241 -1.98 -8.56 -5.72
N LYS A 242 -2.76 -7.54 -5.35
CA LYS A 242 -3.73 -6.91 -6.25
C LYS A 242 -3.08 -6.23 -7.46
N LEU A 243 -1.97 -5.51 -7.25
CA LEU A 243 -1.23 -4.88 -8.34
C LEU A 243 -0.61 -5.91 -9.28
N ASN A 244 -0.05 -7.00 -8.75
CA ASN A 244 0.47 -8.10 -9.57
C ASN A 244 -0.65 -8.81 -10.35
N GLN A 245 -1.85 -8.96 -9.78
CA GLN A 245 -3.00 -9.49 -10.51
C GLN A 245 -3.40 -8.59 -11.67
N ILE A 246 -3.45 -7.27 -11.47
CA ILE A 246 -3.75 -6.30 -12.53
C ILE A 246 -2.67 -6.36 -13.61
N TYR A 247 -1.40 -6.34 -13.22
CA TYR A 247 -0.27 -6.44 -14.14
C TYR A 247 -0.34 -7.72 -15.00
N SER A 248 -0.56 -8.87 -14.34
CA SER A 248 -0.70 -10.17 -15.04
C SER A 248 -1.92 -10.21 -15.94
N GLY A 249 -3.02 -9.54 -15.55
CA GLY A 249 -4.20 -9.37 -16.39
C GLY A 249 -3.87 -8.59 -17.68
N VAL A 250 -3.19 -7.46 -17.56
CA VAL A 250 -2.75 -6.65 -18.71
C VAL A 250 -1.75 -7.41 -19.58
N ASP A 251 -0.82 -8.16 -18.95
CA ASP A 251 0.13 -9.01 -19.68
C ASP A 251 -0.59 -10.09 -20.49
N SER A 252 -1.61 -10.71 -19.90
CA SER A 252 -2.46 -11.69 -20.58
C SER A 252 -3.19 -11.07 -21.79
N VAL A 253 -3.71 -9.84 -21.64
CA VAL A 253 -4.30 -9.09 -22.77
C VAL A 253 -3.28 -8.87 -23.87
N GLY A 254 -2.07 -8.45 -23.53
CA GLY A 254 -0.96 -8.30 -24.48
C GLY A 254 -0.66 -9.61 -25.24
N GLY A 255 -0.65 -10.73 -24.50
CA GLY A 255 -0.49 -12.05 -25.09
C GLY A 255 -1.64 -12.44 -26.04
N TYR A 256 -2.88 -12.11 -25.70
CA TYR A 256 -4.03 -12.34 -26.59
C TYR A 256 -3.97 -11.46 -27.83
N LEU A 257 -3.62 -10.19 -27.70
CA LEU A 257 -3.44 -9.30 -28.84
C LEU A 257 -2.34 -9.78 -29.79
N THR A 258 -1.23 -10.29 -29.25
CA THR A 258 -0.17 -10.90 -30.06
C THR A 258 -0.66 -12.13 -30.82
N ARG A 259 -1.46 -13.00 -30.20
CA ARG A 259 -2.07 -14.15 -30.87
C ARG A 259 -3.04 -13.70 -31.96
N LEU A 260 -3.81 -12.66 -31.69
CA LEU A 260 -4.73 -12.09 -32.66
C LEU A 260 -4.01 -11.47 -33.86
N GLU A 261 -2.91 -10.74 -33.61
CA GLU A 261 -2.05 -10.18 -34.63
C GLU A 261 -1.46 -11.29 -35.54
N ASN A 262 -1.00 -12.38 -34.91
CA ASN A 262 -0.51 -13.55 -35.64
C ASN A 262 -1.63 -14.23 -36.44
N GLY A 263 -2.84 -14.35 -35.88
CA GLY A 263 -4.01 -14.87 -36.56
C GLY A 263 -4.44 -14.00 -37.74
N ALA A 264 -4.41 -12.67 -37.58
CA ALA A 264 -4.68 -11.73 -38.66
C ALA A 264 -3.59 -11.81 -39.78
N SER A 265 -2.33 -12.03 -39.40
CA SER A 265 -1.24 -12.26 -40.38
C SER A 265 -1.47 -13.55 -41.17
N GLN A 266 -1.77 -14.65 -40.48
CA GLN A 266 -2.09 -15.92 -41.13
C GLN A 266 -3.31 -15.81 -42.07
N LEU A 267 -4.29 -15.00 -41.66
CA LEU A 267 -5.46 -14.71 -42.49
C LEU A 267 -5.06 -13.91 -43.76
N ALA A 268 -4.24 -12.88 -43.62
CA ALA A 268 -3.76 -12.10 -44.75
C ALA A 268 -2.94 -12.95 -45.72
N ASP A 269 -2.07 -13.82 -45.19
CA ASP A 269 -1.33 -14.79 -46.02
C ASP A 269 -2.25 -15.76 -46.73
N GLY A 270 -3.31 -16.26 -46.03
CA GLY A 270 -4.32 -17.12 -46.60
C GLY A 270 -5.14 -16.40 -47.68
N GLN A 271 -5.48 -15.13 -47.48
CA GLN A 271 -6.18 -14.30 -48.47
C GLN A 271 -5.33 -14.05 -49.70
N GLN A 272 -4.01 -13.83 -49.53
CA GLN A 272 -3.09 -13.69 -50.69
C GLN A 272 -3.01 -15.00 -51.50
N GLN A 273 -2.90 -16.15 -50.81
CA GLN A 273 -2.98 -17.48 -51.45
C GLN A 273 -4.31 -17.68 -52.19
N MET A 274 -5.39 -17.21 -51.57
CA MET A 274 -6.71 -17.23 -52.15
C MET A 274 -6.76 -16.38 -53.44
N LEU A 275 -6.19 -15.15 -53.44
CA LEU A 275 -6.10 -14.29 -54.60
C LEU A 275 -5.31 -14.96 -55.75
N ASP A 276 -4.21 -15.62 -55.38
CA ASP A 276 -3.37 -16.34 -56.33
C ASP A 276 -4.14 -17.53 -56.94
N ALA A 277 -4.88 -18.29 -56.12
CA ALA A 277 -5.74 -19.39 -56.59
C ALA A 277 -6.86 -18.89 -57.51
N LEU A 278 -7.54 -17.79 -57.13
CA LEU A 278 -8.59 -17.17 -57.96
C LEU A 278 -8.04 -16.65 -59.27
N THR A 279 -6.81 -16.15 -59.27
CA THR A 279 -6.11 -15.70 -60.49
C THR A 279 -5.79 -16.89 -61.41
N GLN A 280 -5.44 -18.05 -60.85
CA GLN A 280 -5.25 -19.29 -61.58
C GLN A 280 -6.58 -19.83 -62.13
N VAL A 281 -7.63 -19.72 -61.34
CA VAL A 281 -9.01 -20.10 -61.76
C VAL A 281 -9.49 -19.27 -62.92
N ASN A 282 -9.17 -17.99 -62.94
CA ASN A 282 -9.52 -17.11 -64.06
C ASN A 282 -8.73 -17.46 -65.34
N ARG A 283 -7.68 -18.28 -65.17
CA ARG A 283 -6.88 -18.79 -66.31
C ARG A 283 -7.33 -20.18 -66.83
N GLY A 284 -8.07 -20.91 -65.99
CA GLY A 284 -8.47 -22.24 -66.35
C GLY A 284 -9.84 -22.64 -65.79
N THR A 285 -10.71 -23.19 -66.57
CA THR A 285 -12.13 -23.50 -66.24
C THR A 285 -12.35 -24.76 -65.40
N SER A 286 -11.35 -25.61 -65.19
CA SER A 286 -11.51 -26.90 -64.54
C SER A 286 -11.25 -26.95 -63.03
N ASP A 287 -10.42 -25.99 -62.51
CA ASP A 287 -9.98 -26.03 -61.09
C ASP A 287 -10.84 -25.14 -60.16
N LEU A 288 -11.83 -24.46 -60.73
CA LEU A 288 -12.58 -23.38 -60.09
C LEU A 288 -13.35 -23.83 -58.84
N ILE A 289 -13.96 -25.02 -58.88
CA ILE A 289 -14.75 -25.56 -57.73
C ILE A 289 -13.81 -25.92 -56.58
N LEU A 290 -12.66 -26.52 -56.88
CA LEU A 290 -11.69 -26.91 -55.86
C LEU A 290 -11.07 -25.65 -55.18
N ALA A 291 -10.75 -24.63 -55.97
CA ALA A 291 -10.23 -23.37 -55.41
C ALA A 291 -11.25 -22.64 -54.55
N SER A 292 -12.54 -22.62 -54.93
CA SER A 292 -13.62 -22.03 -54.13
C SER A 292 -13.84 -22.74 -52.77
N ASN A 293 -13.76 -24.07 -52.73
CA ASN A 293 -13.91 -24.84 -51.51
C ASN A 293 -12.72 -24.61 -50.56
N ALA A 294 -11.49 -24.60 -51.06
CA ALA A 294 -10.30 -24.30 -50.25
C ALA A 294 -10.37 -22.89 -49.62
N GLN A 295 -10.92 -21.95 -50.37
CA GLN A 295 -11.14 -20.58 -49.90
C GLN A 295 -12.08 -20.51 -48.66
N ILE A 296 -13.25 -21.20 -48.76
CA ILE A 296 -14.25 -21.23 -47.69
C ILE A 296 -13.66 -21.84 -46.41
N GLU A 297 -12.84 -22.88 -46.51
CA GLU A 297 -12.19 -23.51 -45.37
C GLU A 297 -11.19 -22.60 -44.65
N MET A 298 -10.34 -21.88 -45.36
CA MET A 298 -9.35 -21.00 -44.79
C MET A 298 -9.98 -19.84 -43.98
N ILE A 299 -10.99 -19.20 -44.57
CA ILE A 299 -11.71 -18.09 -43.92
C ILE A 299 -12.51 -18.56 -42.72
N GLY A 300 -13.15 -19.72 -42.82
CA GLY A 300 -13.88 -20.35 -41.70
C GLY A 300 -12.95 -20.76 -40.56
N GLY A 301 -11.72 -21.18 -40.86
CA GLY A 301 -10.68 -21.40 -39.85
C GLY A 301 -10.29 -20.12 -39.10
N ALA A 302 -10.08 -19.03 -39.83
CA ALA A 302 -9.76 -17.75 -39.30
C ALA A 302 -10.90 -17.11 -38.48
N ALA A 303 -12.16 -17.33 -38.91
CA ALA A 303 -13.34 -16.88 -38.14
C ALA A 303 -13.42 -17.57 -36.78
N ARG A 304 -13.15 -18.87 -36.72
CA ARG A 304 -13.10 -19.62 -35.44
C ARG A 304 -12.00 -19.12 -34.52
N ILE A 305 -10.81 -18.76 -35.05
CA ILE A 305 -9.74 -18.17 -34.27
C ILE A 305 -10.18 -16.82 -33.68
N SER A 306 -10.77 -15.94 -34.48
CA SER A 306 -11.27 -14.63 -34.04
C SER A 306 -12.35 -14.75 -32.97
N GLU A 307 -13.27 -15.73 -33.08
CA GLU A 307 -14.31 -15.99 -32.09
C GLU A 307 -13.73 -16.46 -30.74
N GLY A 308 -12.84 -17.46 -30.75
CA GLY A 308 -12.21 -17.98 -29.55
C GLY A 308 -11.32 -16.94 -28.82
N MET A 309 -10.82 -15.97 -29.54
CA MET A 309 -10.05 -14.86 -28.94
C MET A 309 -10.98 -13.79 -28.35
N GLY A 310 -12.10 -13.49 -28.99
CA GLY A 310 -13.13 -12.58 -28.52
C GLY A 310 -13.70 -13.00 -27.17
N GLU A 311 -13.95 -14.27 -26.98
CA GLU A 311 -14.44 -14.82 -25.73
C GLU A 311 -13.44 -14.62 -24.56
N LYS A 312 -12.15 -14.72 -24.83
CA LYS A 312 -11.10 -14.55 -23.80
C LYS A 312 -10.86 -13.10 -23.39
N ILE A 313 -11.15 -12.14 -24.27
CA ILE A 313 -11.01 -10.70 -23.94
C ILE A 313 -12.23 -10.16 -23.21
N THR A 314 -13.42 -10.72 -23.44
CA THR A 314 -14.67 -10.27 -22.82
C THR A 314 -14.62 -10.15 -21.30
N PRO A 315 -14.02 -11.06 -20.49
CA PRO A 315 -13.89 -10.86 -19.06
C PRO A 315 -13.06 -9.66 -18.66
N LEU A 316 -12.08 -9.28 -19.48
CA LEU A 316 -11.14 -8.18 -19.18
C LEU A 316 -11.79 -6.80 -19.33
N THR A 317 -12.89 -6.68 -20.09
CA THR A 317 -13.65 -5.42 -20.21
C THR A 317 -14.29 -4.99 -18.88
N LYS A 318 -14.38 -5.90 -17.90
CA LYS A 318 -14.93 -5.63 -16.57
C LYS A 318 -13.89 -5.11 -15.57
N ILE A 319 -12.61 -5.09 -15.91
CA ILE A 319 -11.52 -4.62 -15.06
C ILE A 319 -11.35 -3.11 -15.28
N PRO A 320 -11.55 -2.24 -14.27
CA PRO A 320 -11.61 -0.78 -14.44
C PRO A 320 -10.37 -0.17 -15.12
N VAL A 321 -9.17 -0.67 -14.82
CA VAL A 321 -7.90 -0.14 -15.35
C VAL A 321 -7.69 -0.47 -16.83
N VAL A 322 -8.25 -1.57 -17.33
CA VAL A 322 -8.00 -2.07 -18.71
C VAL A 322 -9.27 -2.12 -19.56
N SER A 323 -10.44 -1.80 -18.98
CA SER A 323 -11.75 -1.97 -19.64
C SER A 323 -11.87 -1.24 -20.97
N GLY A 324 -11.32 -0.02 -21.08
CA GLY A 324 -11.36 0.77 -22.30
C GLY A 324 -10.58 0.14 -23.46
N GLU A 325 -9.39 -0.35 -23.20
CA GLU A 325 -8.53 -0.96 -24.23
C GLU A 325 -8.97 -2.38 -24.57
N ALA A 326 -9.44 -3.15 -23.59
CA ALA A 326 -10.06 -4.46 -23.83
C ALA A 326 -11.35 -4.33 -24.65
N GLY A 327 -12.15 -3.28 -24.44
CA GLY A 327 -13.33 -2.97 -25.23
C GLY A 327 -13.01 -2.68 -26.69
N LYS A 328 -11.97 -1.87 -26.97
CA LYS A 328 -11.49 -1.62 -28.33
C LYS A 328 -11.00 -2.91 -29.00
N ALA A 329 -10.20 -3.70 -28.30
CA ALA A 329 -9.70 -4.98 -28.81
C ALA A 329 -10.84 -5.94 -29.18
N LYS A 330 -11.87 -6.06 -28.32
CA LYS A 330 -13.06 -6.86 -28.60
C LYS A 330 -13.78 -6.38 -29.87
N ARG A 331 -13.99 -5.08 -30.00
CA ARG A 331 -14.62 -4.49 -31.18
C ARG A 331 -13.90 -4.83 -32.48
N TYR A 332 -12.54 -4.76 -32.49
CA TYR A 332 -11.76 -5.15 -33.67
C TYR A 332 -11.94 -6.62 -34.04
N MET A 333 -12.08 -7.50 -33.06
CA MET A 333 -12.31 -8.93 -33.31
C MET A 333 -13.73 -9.22 -33.86
N ASP A 334 -14.74 -8.56 -33.33
CA ASP A 334 -16.12 -8.69 -33.82
C ASP A 334 -16.21 -8.23 -35.30
N ILE A 335 -15.52 -7.13 -35.65
CA ILE A 335 -15.39 -6.63 -37.03
C ILE A 335 -14.68 -7.66 -37.91
N GLN A 336 -13.57 -8.25 -37.45
CA GLN A 336 -12.87 -9.28 -38.20
C GLN A 336 -13.71 -10.50 -38.45
N LYS A 337 -14.43 -11.00 -37.45
CA LYS A 337 -15.40 -12.11 -37.62
C LYS A 337 -16.48 -11.78 -38.66
N GLY A 338 -17.09 -10.61 -38.54
CA GLY A 338 -18.10 -10.15 -39.50
C GLY A 338 -17.56 -10.06 -40.95
N LEU A 339 -16.32 -9.58 -41.11
CA LEU A 339 -15.65 -9.55 -42.42
C LEU A 339 -15.41 -10.95 -42.98
N LEU A 340 -15.05 -11.92 -42.14
CA LEU A 340 -14.80 -13.30 -42.54
C LEU A 340 -16.10 -14.04 -42.91
N ASP A 341 -17.15 -13.83 -42.11
CA ASP A 341 -18.46 -14.36 -42.38
C ASP A 341 -19.03 -13.80 -43.69
N LEU A 342 -18.85 -12.50 -43.93
CA LEU A 342 -19.22 -11.85 -45.18
C LEU A 342 -18.47 -12.44 -46.37
N ALA A 343 -17.16 -12.64 -46.22
CA ALA A 343 -16.34 -13.25 -47.27
C ALA A 343 -16.76 -14.69 -47.63
N SER A 344 -17.19 -15.48 -46.63
CA SER A 344 -17.62 -16.86 -46.81
C SER A 344 -18.98 -16.96 -47.48
N ASN A 345 -19.93 -16.22 -46.97
CA ASN A 345 -21.36 -16.40 -47.29
C ASN A 345 -21.89 -15.36 -48.29
N GLY A 346 -21.19 -14.24 -48.48
CA GLY A 346 -21.72 -13.09 -49.18
C GLY A 346 -22.80 -12.38 -48.37
N GLY A 347 -23.47 -11.44 -48.97
CA GLY A 347 -24.58 -10.69 -48.37
C GLY A 347 -24.24 -9.20 -48.21
N PRO A 348 -25.11 -8.45 -47.51
CA PRO A 348 -24.87 -7.06 -47.24
C PRO A 348 -23.73 -6.89 -46.25
N PHE A 349 -22.98 -5.78 -46.37
CA PHE A 349 -22.00 -5.43 -45.38
C PHE A 349 -22.72 -5.15 -44.04
N PRO A 350 -22.34 -5.83 -42.95
CA PRO A 350 -22.86 -5.54 -41.63
C PRO A 350 -22.63 -4.09 -41.24
N ASP A 351 -23.57 -3.47 -40.51
CA ASP A 351 -23.55 -2.08 -40.14
C ASP A 351 -22.32 -1.71 -39.26
N ASP A 352 -21.88 -2.63 -38.44
CA ASP A 352 -20.68 -2.48 -37.60
C ASP A 352 -19.38 -2.41 -38.42
N ILE A 353 -19.32 -3.15 -39.52
CA ILE A 353 -18.20 -3.08 -40.48
C ILE A 353 -18.23 -1.76 -41.24
N LEU A 354 -19.40 -1.32 -41.69
CA LEU A 354 -19.55 -0.03 -42.36
C LEU A 354 -19.18 1.14 -41.42
N ALA A 355 -19.60 1.08 -40.18
CA ALA A 355 -19.25 2.07 -39.15
C ALA A 355 -17.72 2.10 -38.88
N PHE A 356 -17.10 0.93 -38.82
CA PHE A 356 -15.66 0.81 -38.65
C PHE A 356 -14.88 1.41 -39.82
N LEU A 357 -15.26 1.11 -41.05
CA LEU A 357 -14.63 1.67 -42.25
C LEU A 357 -14.70 3.20 -42.26
N LYS A 358 -15.85 3.73 -41.89
CA LYS A 358 -16.10 5.17 -41.77
C LYS A 358 -15.22 5.82 -40.69
N GLU A 359 -15.07 5.19 -39.53
CA GLU A 359 -14.16 5.64 -38.46
C GLU A 359 -12.70 5.66 -38.91
N GLN A 360 -12.30 4.76 -39.79
CA GLN A 360 -10.96 4.70 -40.39
C GLN A 360 -10.78 5.66 -41.57
N GLY A 361 -11.76 6.52 -41.86
CA GLY A 361 -11.74 7.46 -43.00
C GLY A 361 -11.86 6.77 -44.35
N LYS A 362 -12.41 5.56 -44.40
CA LYS A 362 -12.63 4.81 -45.65
C LYS A 362 -14.10 4.96 -46.08
N GLU A 363 -14.29 5.07 -47.37
CA GLU A 363 -15.64 5.01 -47.98
C GLU A 363 -16.19 3.59 -47.91
N ALA A 364 -17.49 3.48 -47.77
CA ALA A 364 -18.17 2.22 -47.90
C ALA A 364 -17.94 1.62 -49.29
N PRO A 365 -17.75 0.31 -49.44
CA PRO A 365 -17.58 -0.29 -50.73
C PRO A 365 -18.77 0.06 -51.63
N PRO A 366 -18.55 0.29 -52.93
CA PRO A 366 -19.62 0.67 -53.85
C PRO A 366 -20.68 -0.45 -54.06
N VAL A 367 -20.37 -1.65 -53.59
CA VAL A 367 -21.23 -2.85 -53.72
C VAL A 367 -22.12 -2.95 -52.47
N LYS A 368 -23.43 -2.92 -52.60
CA LYS A 368 -24.39 -3.04 -51.51
C LYS A 368 -24.37 -4.41 -50.82
N GLU A 369 -24.10 -5.44 -51.59
CA GLU A 369 -24.01 -6.83 -51.17
C GLU A 369 -22.71 -7.45 -51.65
N PHE A 370 -22.02 -8.16 -50.78
CA PHE A 370 -20.85 -8.94 -51.12
C PHE A 370 -21.30 -10.29 -51.73
N PRO A 371 -20.83 -10.66 -52.93
CA PRO A 371 -21.37 -11.81 -53.64
C PRO A 371 -21.04 -13.18 -53.01
N GLY A 372 -20.07 -13.32 -52.14
CA GLY A 372 -19.61 -14.61 -51.60
C GLY A 372 -19.15 -15.60 -52.67
N ILE A 373 -18.71 -16.77 -52.22
CA ILE A 373 -18.28 -17.83 -53.11
C ILE A 373 -19.47 -18.79 -53.38
N ARG A 374 -20.24 -18.51 -54.41
CA ARG A 374 -21.27 -19.44 -54.88
C ARG A 374 -20.96 -19.93 -56.26
N VAL A 375 -20.90 -21.23 -56.42
CA VAL A 375 -20.86 -21.86 -57.71
C VAL A 375 -22.30 -22.06 -58.16
N THR A 376 -22.75 -21.24 -59.09
CA THR A 376 -24.04 -21.46 -59.73
C THR A 376 -23.87 -22.34 -60.98
N ALA A 377 -24.85 -23.19 -61.22
CA ALA A 377 -24.85 -24.18 -62.31
C ALA A 377 -24.90 -23.53 -63.75
N ASP A 378 -25.03 -22.22 -63.82
CA ASP A 378 -25.35 -21.51 -65.08
C ASP A 378 -24.11 -21.14 -65.95
N GLY A 379 -23.22 -22.00 -66.05
CA GLY A 379 -22.22 -21.91 -67.12
C GLY A 379 -20.96 -21.09 -66.77
N ILE A 380 -19.87 -21.45 -67.40
CA ILE A 380 -18.51 -20.95 -67.24
C ILE A 380 -18.38 -19.40 -67.42
N SER A 381 -19.31 -18.81 -68.21
CA SER A 381 -19.30 -17.36 -68.44
C SER A 381 -19.76 -16.53 -67.23
N GLN A 382 -20.79 -17.02 -66.47
CA GLN A 382 -21.23 -16.38 -65.27
C GLN A 382 -20.23 -16.65 -64.12
N LEU A 383 -19.61 -17.82 -64.13
CA LEU A 383 -18.56 -18.19 -63.18
C LEU A 383 -17.32 -17.27 -63.32
N ASN A 384 -16.93 -16.94 -64.50
CA ASN A 384 -15.80 -16.05 -64.79
C ASN A 384 -16.09 -14.60 -64.33
N LYS A 385 -17.32 -14.10 -64.52
CA LYS A 385 -17.74 -12.79 -63.99
C LYS A 385 -17.82 -12.80 -62.46
N GLY A 386 -18.31 -13.88 -61.87
CA GLY A 386 -18.33 -14.06 -60.43
C GLY A 386 -16.92 -14.13 -59.81
N SER A 387 -16.01 -14.83 -60.49
CA SER A 387 -14.59 -14.92 -60.09
C SER A 387 -13.87 -13.56 -60.05
N LEU A 388 -14.12 -12.71 -61.06
CA LEU A 388 -13.57 -11.35 -61.11
C LEU A 388 -14.09 -10.45 -59.99
N ALA A 389 -15.41 -10.54 -59.70
CA ALA A 389 -16.00 -9.82 -58.59
C ALA A 389 -15.45 -10.28 -57.21
N MET A 390 -15.16 -11.59 -57.09
CA MET A 390 -14.52 -12.14 -55.88
C MET A 390 -13.06 -11.71 -55.72
N ILE A 391 -12.31 -11.59 -56.79
CA ILE A 391 -10.94 -11.04 -56.76
C ILE A 391 -10.96 -9.61 -56.17
N ASP A 392 -11.90 -8.77 -56.63
CA ASP A 392 -12.02 -7.42 -56.12
C ASP A 392 -12.45 -7.38 -54.64
N GLY A 393 -13.44 -8.24 -54.28
CA GLY A 393 -13.88 -8.40 -52.90
C GLY A 393 -12.75 -8.91 -51.97
N SER A 394 -11.98 -9.90 -52.45
CA SER A 394 -10.85 -10.45 -51.68
C SER A 394 -9.73 -9.42 -51.46
N LYS A 395 -9.43 -8.57 -52.45
CA LYS A 395 -8.48 -7.44 -52.29
C LYS A 395 -8.97 -6.45 -51.23
N LYS A 396 -10.25 -6.14 -51.21
CA LYS A 396 -10.84 -5.26 -50.20
C LYS A 396 -10.78 -5.88 -48.82
N LEU A 397 -11.05 -7.19 -48.69
CA LEU A 397 -10.96 -7.93 -47.45
C LEU A 397 -9.53 -8.05 -46.95
N GLU A 398 -8.55 -8.25 -47.84
CA GLU A 398 -7.11 -8.23 -47.52
C GLU A 398 -6.72 -6.88 -46.94
N ALA A 399 -7.11 -5.77 -47.58
CA ALA A 399 -6.87 -4.42 -47.07
C ALA A 399 -7.47 -4.21 -45.67
N GLY A 400 -8.74 -4.65 -45.45
CA GLY A 400 -9.38 -4.56 -44.14
C GLY A 400 -8.72 -5.42 -43.06
N THR A 401 -8.21 -6.60 -43.41
CA THR A 401 -7.46 -7.47 -42.50
C THR A 401 -6.09 -6.83 -42.13
N LEU A 402 -5.44 -6.16 -43.06
CA LEU A 402 -4.19 -5.45 -42.82
C LEU A 402 -4.39 -4.22 -41.92
N GLU A 403 -5.49 -3.50 -42.10
CA GLU A 403 -5.90 -2.40 -41.22
C GLU A 403 -6.21 -2.91 -39.81
N LEU A 404 -6.94 -4.04 -39.70
CA LEU A 404 -7.22 -4.69 -38.42
C LEU A 404 -5.95 -5.10 -37.69
N LYS A 405 -5.00 -5.73 -38.39
CA LYS A 405 -3.68 -6.08 -37.86
C LYS A 405 -2.96 -4.84 -37.31
N THR A 406 -2.97 -3.74 -38.08
CA THR A 406 -2.36 -2.48 -37.66
C THR A 406 -3.04 -1.91 -36.41
N GLY A 407 -4.38 -1.93 -36.37
CA GLY A 407 -5.16 -1.50 -35.20
C GLY A 407 -4.86 -2.34 -33.96
N ILE A 408 -4.78 -3.66 -34.10
CA ILE A 408 -4.41 -4.57 -33.01
C ILE A 408 -3.00 -4.26 -32.50
N SER A 409 -2.04 -4.07 -33.43
CA SER A 409 -0.65 -3.73 -33.06
C SER A 409 -0.58 -2.39 -32.29
N GLN A 410 -1.34 -1.39 -32.73
CA GLN A 410 -1.46 -0.11 -32.04
C GLN A 410 -2.07 -0.26 -30.65
N VAL A 411 -3.17 -1.03 -30.51
CA VAL A 411 -3.79 -1.31 -29.21
C VAL A 411 -2.80 -2.01 -28.27
N ARG A 412 -2.02 -2.97 -28.79
CA ARG A 412 -0.99 -3.66 -28.01
C ARG A 412 0.11 -2.68 -27.57
N GLN A 413 0.70 -1.95 -28.49
CA GLN A 413 1.86 -1.07 -28.19
C GLN A 413 1.46 0.16 -27.39
N GLN A 414 0.35 0.82 -27.74
CA GLN A 414 -0.10 2.05 -27.10
C GLN A 414 -1.01 1.80 -25.90
N GLY A 415 -1.68 0.65 -25.86
CA GLY A 415 -2.57 0.24 -24.76
C GLY A 415 -1.82 -0.60 -23.73
N THR A 416 -1.59 -1.88 -24.02
CA THR A 416 -1.09 -2.81 -23.00
C THR A 416 0.31 -2.45 -22.50
N ASP A 417 1.23 -2.08 -23.37
CA ASP A 417 2.60 -1.76 -22.99
C ASP A 417 2.66 -0.45 -22.20
N VAL A 418 1.88 0.56 -22.61
CA VAL A 418 1.77 1.83 -21.86
C VAL A 418 1.10 1.61 -20.49
N ILE A 419 0.04 0.80 -20.43
CA ILE A 419 -0.62 0.50 -19.15
C ILE A 419 0.33 -0.27 -18.22
N LYS A 420 1.05 -1.28 -18.71
CA LYS A 420 2.05 -2.02 -17.93
C LYS A 420 3.10 -1.07 -17.35
N ASN A 421 3.68 -0.19 -18.19
CA ASN A 421 4.67 0.77 -17.74
C ASN A 421 4.08 1.72 -16.69
N ARG A 422 2.87 2.26 -16.90
CA ARG A 422 2.20 3.11 -15.92
C ARG A 422 1.86 2.39 -14.62
N ILE A 423 1.50 1.10 -14.67
CA ILE A 423 1.30 0.29 -13.47
C ILE A 423 2.62 0.17 -12.72
N VAL A 424 3.72 -0.17 -13.37
CA VAL A 424 5.03 -0.28 -12.73
C VAL A 424 5.47 1.09 -12.17
N GLU A 425 5.43 2.15 -12.97
CA GLU A 425 5.83 3.50 -12.55
C GLU A 425 4.98 4.03 -11.39
N GLY A 426 3.66 3.81 -11.41
CA GLY A 426 2.74 4.23 -10.37
C GLY A 426 2.71 3.31 -9.15
N ALA A 427 2.87 2.02 -9.34
CA ALA A 427 2.81 1.02 -8.28
C ALA A 427 4.10 0.91 -7.48
N ASP A 428 5.25 1.05 -8.11
CA ASP A 428 6.56 0.90 -7.46
C ASP A 428 6.74 1.87 -6.27
N PRO A 429 6.43 3.18 -6.38
CA PRO A 429 6.42 4.10 -5.25
C PRO A 429 5.45 3.69 -4.13
N LEU A 430 4.28 3.12 -4.48
CA LEU A 430 3.28 2.67 -3.50
C LEU A 430 3.75 1.44 -2.74
N VAL A 431 4.29 0.44 -3.44
CA VAL A 431 4.83 -0.78 -2.82
C VAL A 431 6.06 -0.45 -1.96
N ARG A 432 6.93 0.41 -2.44
CA ARG A 432 8.05 0.96 -1.66
C ARG A 432 7.55 1.67 -0.40
N LYS A 433 6.51 2.50 -0.52
CA LYS A 433 5.92 3.20 0.63
C LYS A 433 5.30 2.23 1.63
N LEU A 434 4.63 1.19 1.16
CA LEU A 434 4.09 0.13 2.01
C LEU A 434 5.22 -0.62 2.77
N ALA A 435 6.32 -0.92 2.10
CA ALA A 435 7.49 -1.53 2.74
C ALA A 435 8.12 -0.60 3.79
N SER A 436 8.20 0.71 3.50
CA SER A 436 8.62 1.73 4.46
C SER A 436 7.68 1.79 5.69
N ILE A 437 6.35 1.73 5.49
CA ILE A 437 5.34 1.66 6.56
C ILE A 437 5.53 0.39 7.39
N ASN A 438 5.76 -0.77 6.77
CA ASN A 438 6.03 -2.01 7.48
C ASN A 438 7.35 -1.94 8.27
N SER A 439 8.35 -1.24 7.76
CA SER A 439 9.59 -0.96 8.48
C SER A 439 9.34 -0.03 9.69
N ALA A 440 8.49 0.99 9.54
CA ALA A 440 8.06 1.85 10.64
C ALA A 440 7.30 1.06 11.72
N LYS A 441 6.41 0.15 11.34
CA LYS A 441 5.70 -0.75 12.27
C LYS A 441 6.67 -1.61 13.08
N ARG A 442 7.71 -2.17 12.44
CA ARG A 442 8.76 -2.91 13.15
C ARG A 442 9.55 -2.02 14.09
N LEU A 443 9.90 -0.81 13.64
CA LEU A 443 10.63 0.18 14.45
C LEU A 443 9.84 0.56 15.70
N ALA A 444 8.51 0.72 15.64
CA ALA A 444 7.66 0.94 16.81
C ALA A 444 7.75 -0.21 17.83
N ASN A 445 7.82 -1.46 17.37
CA ASN A 445 7.95 -2.63 18.23
C ASN A 445 9.38 -2.77 18.82
N GLU A 446 10.39 -2.30 18.09
CA GLU A 446 11.79 -2.30 18.52
C GLU A 446 12.09 -1.17 19.52
N TYR A 447 11.29 -0.09 19.50
CA TYR A 447 11.40 1.01 20.46
C TYR A 447 10.71 0.62 21.79
N ASP A 448 11.29 -0.33 22.48
CA ASP A 448 10.71 -1.00 23.64
C ASP A 448 11.28 -0.53 24.99
N ARG A 449 12.23 0.42 24.97
CA ARG A 449 12.89 0.97 26.16
C ARG A 449 13.43 2.38 25.94
N PHE A 450 13.52 3.14 27.02
CA PHE A 450 14.03 4.49 27.01
C PHE A 450 15.39 4.62 27.75
N ALA A 451 15.52 3.97 28.89
CA ALA A 451 16.71 4.07 29.73
C ALA A 451 17.48 2.76 29.87
N GLY A 452 16.86 1.62 29.57
CA GLY A 452 17.52 0.32 29.61
C GLY A 452 18.47 0.07 28.46
N ARG A 453 19.44 -0.80 28.65
CA ARG A 453 20.32 -1.27 27.58
C ARG A 453 19.61 -2.33 26.72
N PRO A 454 19.96 -2.44 25.42
CA PRO A 454 19.41 -3.50 24.57
C PRO A 454 19.66 -4.90 25.17
N GLY A 455 18.64 -5.77 25.09
CA GLY A 455 18.73 -7.12 25.61
C GLY A 455 17.65 -8.02 24.99
N ARG A 456 17.69 -9.32 25.23
CA ARG A 456 16.77 -10.31 24.68
C ARG A 456 15.42 -10.40 25.43
N VAL A 457 15.24 -9.61 26.48
CA VAL A 457 14.06 -9.63 27.33
C VAL A 457 12.91 -8.87 26.67
N LYS A 458 11.71 -9.42 26.69
CA LYS A 458 10.50 -8.72 26.22
C LYS A 458 10.35 -7.41 26.99
N SER A 459 10.30 -6.30 26.30
CA SER A 459 10.27 -4.98 26.89
C SER A 459 9.13 -4.14 26.32
N SER A 460 8.74 -3.10 27.08
CA SER A 460 7.84 -2.04 26.62
C SER A 460 8.18 -0.73 27.29
N VAL A 461 7.86 0.38 26.64
CA VAL A 461 8.00 1.72 27.19
C VAL A 461 6.75 2.55 26.95
N ALA A 462 6.36 3.33 27.97
CA ALA A 462 5.33 4.35 27.86
C ALA A 462 5.81 5.64 28.52
N PHE A 463 5.37 6.78 28.01
CA PHE A 463 5.69 8.09 28.56
C PHE A 463 4.40 8.73 29.08
N ILE A 464 4.47 9.25 30.28
CA ILE A 464 3.40 10.00 30.93
C ILE A 464 3.95 11.37 31.27
N LEU A 465 3.46 12.40 30.58
CA LEU A 465 3.94 13.76 30.75
C LEU A 465 2.77 14.62 31.25
N LYS A 466 3.05 15.49 32.20
CA LYS A 466 2.04 16.35 32.79
C LYS A 466 2.53 17.78 32.92
N THR A 467 1.70 18.74 32.52
CA THR A 467 1.92 20.16 32.86
C THR A 467 1.56 20.41 34.32
N PRO A 468 2.04 21.50 34.96
CA PRO A 468 1.71 21.78 36.34
C PRO A 468 0.20 21.84 36.57
N ASP A 469 -0.24 21.50 37.76
CA ASP A 469 -1.54 21.91 38.29
C ASP A 469 -1.44 23.38 38.73
N GLU A 470 -2.45 24.18 38.52
CA GLU A 470 -2.54 25.56 39.08
C GLU A 470 -3.42 25.59 40.29
#